data_1415c4cb5588bc1b225b479ca0703f51
#
_entry.id   1415c4cb5588bc1b225b479ca0703f51
#
_cell.length_a   1.000
_cell.length_b   1.000
_cell.length_c   1.000
_cell.angle_alpha   90.00
_cell.angle_beta   90.00
_cell.angle_gamma   90.00
#
_symmetry.space_group_name_H-M   'P 1'
#
loop_
_entity.id
_entity.type
_entity.pdbx_description
1 polymer ?
#
loop_
_entity_poly.entity_id
_entity_poly.type
_entity_poly.pdbx_seq_one_letter_code
_entity_poly.pdbx_strand_id
1 'polypeptide(L)'
;MVKETTYYDILGVKPSCTTDELKKAYRKLALKYHPDKNPNEGERFKQISQAYEVLSNPDKRRIYDQGGEQALKEGGAGGSGFSSPMDLFDMFFGGGFSGGRRRGRERKGKDVIHQLSVTLDELYKGAVRKLALQKNVICEKCEGRGGKKGAVQVCPTCRGTGMQVQIQQLGPGMIQQIQTVCGECRGQREVIDPKDRCKVCQGRKTVRERKILEVHVDKGMTDGQKIVFSGEGDQEPELEAGDLIIVLDEKEHEIFKRSGNDLVLRLNIELVESLCGFQKVIRTLDDRDIVITVMPGEVTKHGEVKCVLNEGMPMYKNPFEKGQLIIQFIVNFPNSIPPEVIPALENCLPPRPMVEIPELAEECHLIELDPEQEARRRRQHAATAYDEDDDHPGVNRVQCATG
;
A
#
# COMPACT_ATOMS: atom_id res chain seq x y z
N MET A 1 19.72 47.54 6.33
CA MET A 1 19.53 47.42 4.86
C MET A 1 19.96 46.02 4.48
N VAL A 2 19.14 45.30 3.76
CA VAL A 2 19.46 43.96 3.25
C VAL A 2 20.49 44.12 2.14
N LYS A 3 21.60 43.38 2.19
CA LYS A 3 22.72 43.52 1.27
C LYS A 3 22.39 42.94 -0.11
N GLU A 4 21.55 41.92 -0.15
CA GLU A 4 21.19 41.19 -1.36
C GLU A 4 19.69 40.80 -1.33
N THR A 5 18.95 41.01 -2.42
CA THR A 5 17.50 40.75 -2.49
C THR A 5 17.14 39.56 -3.37
N THR A 6 18.11 38.89 -3.97
CA THR A 6 17.92 37.82 -5.00
C THR A 6 16.98 36.75 -4.54
N TYR A 7 17.07 36.22 -3.31
CA TYR A 7 16.18 35.18 -2.80
C TYR A 7 14.77 35.68 -2.53
N TYR A 8 14.62 36.96 -2.15
CA TYR A 8 13.29 37.58 -2.01
C TYR A 8 12.63 37.80 -3.37
N ASP A 9 13.41 38.16 -4.38
CA ASP A 9 12.92 38.36 -5.76
C ASP A 9 12.51 37.02 -6.40
N ILE A 10 13.27 35.94 -6.17
CA ILE A 10 12.92 34.57 -6.62
C ILE A 10 11.57 34.14 -6.03
N LEU A 11 11.29 34.43 -4.77
CA LEU A 11 10.02 34.11 -4.12
C LEU A 11 8.92 35.16 -4.38
N GLY A 12 9.25 36.30 -5.00
CA GLY A 12 8.32 37.38 -5.30
C GLY A 12 7.77 38.07 -4.04
N VAL A 13 8.59 38.21 -2.98
CA VAL A 13 8.23 38.82 -1.71
C VAL A 13 9.16 39.96 -1.34
N LYS A 14 8.70 40.90 -0.52
CA LYS A 14 9.52 42.00 -0.03
C LYS A 14 10.43 41.53 1.11
N PRO A 15 11.63 42.15 1.30
CA PRO A 15 12.50 41.81 2.43
C PRO A 15 11.90 41.99 3.82
N SER A 16 10.82 42.77 3.92
CA SER A 16 10.07 42.99 5.17
C SER A 16 8.96 41.95 5.41
N CYS A 17 8.85 40.92 4.56
CA CYS A 17 7.78 39.93 4.64
C CYS A 17 7.87 39.05 5.91
N THR A 18 6.69 38.63 6.37
CA THR A 18 6.56 37.69 7.49
C THR A 18 6.85 36.26 7.04
N THR A 19 7.14 35.39 8.01
CA THR A 19 7.36 33.95 7.73
C THR A 19 6.13 33.28 7.09
N ASP A 20 4.92 33.75 7.41
CA ASP A 20 3.68 33.22 6.82
C ASP A 20 3.50 33.64 5.36
N GLU A 21 3.87 34.88 5.03
CA GLU A 21 3.87 35.36 3.64
C GLU A 21 4.91 34.62 2.79
N LEU A 22 6.10 34.40 3.31
CA LEU A 22 7.13 33.54 2.70
C LEU A 22 6.60 32.15 2.38
N LYS A 23 5.94 31.53 3.35
CA LYS A 23 5.37 30.18 3.22
C LYS A 23 4.26 30.13 2.16
N LYS A 24 3.41 31.15 2.10
CA LYS A 24 2.34 31.26 1.08
C LYS A 24 2.93 31.43 -0.32
N ALA A 25 3.92 32.31 -0.47
CA ALA A 25 4.60 32.54 -1.75
C ALA A 25 5.30 31.27 -2.25
N TYR A 26 6.05 30.59 -1.38
CA TYR A 26 6.69 29.32 -1.71
C TYR A 26 5.70 28.27 -2.18
N ARG A 27 4.60 28.04 -1.44
CA ARG A 27 3.58 27.06 -1.83
C ARG A 27 3.00 27.33 -3.21
N LYS A 28 2.70 28.60 -3.51
CA LYS A 28 2.16 29.01 -4.81
C LYS A 28 3.14 28.72 -5.95
N LEU A 29 4.42 29.05 -5.75
CA LEU A 29 5.46 28.82 -6.74
C LEU A 29 5.82 27.34 -6.90
N ALA A 30 5.91 26.61 -5.80
CA ALA A 30 6.19 25.17 -5.80
C ALA A 30 5.11 24.36 -6.55
N LEU A 31 3.83 24.71 -6.37
CA LEU A 31 2.72 24.07 -7.13
C LEU A 31 2.76 24.43 -8.63
N LYS A 32 3.22 25.65 -8.96
CA LYS A 32 3.32 26.11 -10.36
C LYS A 32 4.48 25.46 -11.11
N TYR A 33 5.63 25.30 -10.45
CA TYR A 33 6.89 24.82 -11.03
C TYR A 33 7.26 23.40 -10.59
N HIS A 34 6.26 22.59 -10.17
CA HIS A 34 6.50 21.20 -9.77
C HIS A 34 7.01 20.38 -10.97
N PRO A 35 8.04 19.53 -10.79
CA PRO A 35 8.61 18.72 -11.88
C PRO A 35 7.58 17.79 -12.55
N ASP A 36 6.58 17.29 -11.83
CA ASP A 36 5.52 16.45 -12.38
C ASP A 36 4.58 17.21 -13.33
N LYS A 37 4.42 18.54 -13.12
CA LYS A 37 3.58 19.37 -13.98
C LYS A 37 4.36 20.08 -15.09
N ASN A 38 5.61 20.42 -14.82
CA ASN A 38 6.50 21.16 -15.73
C ASN A 38 7.91 20.58 -15.72
N PRO A 39 8.18 19.48 -16.45
CA PRO A 39 9.49 18.80 -16.44
C PRO A 39 10.66 19.68 -16.90
N ASN A 40 10.40 20.72 -17.68
CA ASN A 40 11.44 21.62 -18.22
C ASN A 40 11.88 22.74 -17.23
N GLU A 41 11.17 22.92 -16.12
CA GLU A 41 11.41 24.01 -15.18
C GLU A 41 12.06 23.57 -13.84
N GLY A 42 12.70 22.42 -13.84
CA GLY A 42 13.35 21.84 -12.65
C GLY A 42 14.43 22.73 -12.00
N GLU A 43 15.13 23.55 -12.80
CA GLU A 43 16.11 24.48 -12.25
C GLU A 43 15.47 25.64 -11.49
N ARG A 44 14.35 26.16 -11.98
CA ARG A 44 13.57 27.18 -11.26
C ARG A 44 13.02 26.64 -9.94
N PHE A 45 12.55 25.40 -9.94
CA PHE A 45 12.10 24.76 -8.72
C PHE A 45 13.22 24.65 -7.67
N LYS A 46 14.45 24.28 -8.09
CA LYS A 46 15.62 24.25 -7.21
C LYS A 46 15.94 25.62 -6.60
N GLN A 47 15.94 26.67 -7.41
CA GLN A 47 16.17 28.04 -6.95
C GLN A 47 15.11 28.51 -5.95
N ILE A 48 13.82 28.22 -6.20
CA ILE A 48 12.71 28.55 -5.30
C ILE A 48 12.86 27.81 -3.96
N SER A 49 13.23 26.54 -4.00
CA SER A 49 13.45 25.72 -2.79
C SER A 49 14.64 26.20 -1.97
N GLN A 50 15.75 26.53 -2.62
CA GLN A 50 16.94 27.10 -1.98
C GLN A 50 16.66 28.44 -1.33
N ALA A 51 15.97 29.35 -2.04
CA ALA A 51 15.59 30.65 -1.50
C ALA A 51 14.69 30.52 -0.27
N TYR A 52 13.74 29.58 -0.29
CA TYR A 52 12.85 29.32 0.84
C TYR A 52 13.60 28.71 2.02
N GLU A 53 14.51 27.76 1.80
CA GLU A 53 15.31 27.14 2.86
C GLU A 53 16.10 28.19 3.66
N VAL A 54 16.72 29.13 2.96
CA VAL A 54 17.51 30.18 3.61
C VAL A 54 16.63 31.18 4.34
N LEU A 55 15.55 31.64 3.73
CA LEU A 55 14.70 32.70 4.27
C LEU A 55 13.70 32.23 5.34
N SER A 56 13.36 30.91 5.36
CA SER A 56 12.45 30.34 6.36
C SER A 56 13.09 30.16 7.74
N ASN A 57 14.40 29.99 7.78
CA ASN A 57 15.14 29.89 9.03
C ASN A 57 15.63 31.30 9.49
N PRO A 58 15.24 31.77 10.70
CA PRO A 58 15.54 33.10 11.16
C PRO A 58 17.06 33.37 11.25
N ASP A 59 17.87 32.37 11.59
CA ASP A 59 19.31 32.51 11.71
C ASP A 59 19.98 32.60 10.32
N LYS A 60 19.58 31.71 9.37
CA LYS A 60 20.09 31.77 8.00
C LYS A 60 19.64 33.04 7.29
N ARG A 61 18.41 33.50 7.53
CA ARG A 61 17.88 34.75 6.99
C ARG A 61 18.68 35.94 7.47
N ARG A 62 19.03 35.98 8.77
CA ARG A 62 19.87 37.06 9.34
C ARG A 62 21.27 37.12 8.71
N ILE A 63 21.88 35.94 8.50
CA ILE A 63 23.21 35.84 7.85
C ILE A 63 23.10 36.30 6.38
N TYR A 64 22.02 35.89 5.67
CA TYR A 64 21.78 36.31 4.31
C TYR A 64 21.53 37.82 4.19
N ASP A 65 20.72 38.40 5.09
CA ASP A 65 20.42 39.83 5.12
C ASP A 65 21.67 40.70 5.38
N GLN A 66 22.63 40.18 6.15
CA GLN A 66 23.88 40.88 6.50
C GLN A 66 24.99 40.70 5.47
N GLY A 67 25.13 39.51 4.93
CA GLY A 67 26.31 39.14 4.14
C GLY A 67 26.04 38.65 2.71
N GLY A 68 24.78 38.40 2.35
CA GLY A 68 24.43 37.86 1.06
C GLY A 68 24.70 36.35 0.94
N GLU A 69 24.66 35.83 -0.26
CA GLU A 69 24.89 34.42 -0.55
C GLU A 69 26.31 33.95 -0.19
N GLN A 70 27.30 34.83 -0.26
CA GLN A 70 28.67 34.53 0.10
C GLN A 70 28.82 34.20 1.59
N ALA A 71 28.19 34.95 2.47
CA ALA A 71 28.24 34.71 3.90
C ALA A 71 27.58 33.36 4.32
N LEU A 72 26.62 32.87 3.54
CA LEU A 72 26.06 31.55 3.75
C LEU A 72 27.02 30.42 3.37
N LYS A 73 27.82 30.62 2.32
CA LYS A 73 28.84 29.66 1.89
C LYS A 73 30.00 29.55 2.85
N GLU A 74 30.39 30.67 3.44
CA GLU A 74 31.51 30.76 4.40
C GLU A 74 31.10 30.36 5.83
N GLY A 75 29.85 30.61 6.24
CA GLY A 75 29.31 30.28 7.57
C GLY A 75 28.77 28.87 7.73
N GLY A 76 28.78 28.03 6.72
CA GLY A 76 28.11 26.73 6.65
C GLY A 76 28.86 25.52 7.21
N ALA A 77 29.83 25.70 8.11
CA ALA A 77 30.54 24.61 8.78
C ALA A 77 29.84 24.18 10.07
N GLY A 78 28.60 23.73 10.01
CA GLY A 78 27.92 23.23 11.22
C GLY A 78 26.49 22.79 11.00
N GLY A 79 26.27 21.52 10.61
CA GLY A 79 25.10 20.71 10.97
C GLY A 79 23.89 20.75 10.08
N SER A 80 23.59 19.60 9.56
CA SER A 80 22.38 19.09 8.86
C SER A 80 22.42 19.19 7.35
N GLY A 81 23.10 18.23 6.74
CA GLY A 81 23.07 17.99 5.31
C GLY A 81 21.71 17.43 4.88
N PHE A 82 20.89 18.24 4.23
CA PHE A 82 19.84 17.74 3.35
C PHE A 82 20.47 17.57 1.97
N SER A 83 20.53 16.34 1.50
CA SER A 83 21.23 15.98 0.26
C SER A 83 20.42 16.26 -1.00
N SER A 84 19.13 16.60 -0.91
CA SER A 84 18.29 16.83 -2.08
C SER A 84 17.14 17.81 -1.82
N PRO A 85 16.83 18.69 -2.79
CA PRO A 85 15.62 19.53 -2.77
C PRO A 85 14.32 18.73 -2.71
N MET A 86 14.36 17.46 -3.11
CA MET A 86 13.24 16.52 -3.09
C MET A 86 12.92 16.08 -1.66
N ASP A 87 13.93 15.83 -0.83
CA ASP A 87 13.76 15.48 0.59
C ASP A 87 13.06 16.60 1.37
N LEU A 88 13.33 17.87 0.99
CA LEU A 88 12.67 19.02 1.57
C LEU A 88 11.19 19.10 1.16
N PHE A 89 10.87 18.72 -0.07
CA PHE A 89 9.52 18.67 -0.60
C PHE A 89 8.70 17.60 0.10
N ASP A 90 9.21 16.38 0.23
CA ASP A 90 8.55 15.28 0.92
C ASP A 90 8.31 15.59 2.41
N MET A 91 9.23 16.30 3.05
CA MET A 91 9.06 16.77 4.43
C MET A 91 7.94 17.80 4.56
N PHE A 92 7.71 18.63 3.54
CA PHE A 92 6.71 19.70 3.56
C PHE A 92 5.34 19.28 3.04
N PHE A 93 5.30 18.46 1.99
CA PHE A 93 4.06 18.03 1.31
C PHE A 93 3.62 16.61 1.65
N GLY A 94 4.52 15.76 2.12
CA GLY A 94 4.25 14.41 2.59
C GLY A 94 3.53 14.31 3.95
N GLY A 95 2.87 15.37 4.39
CA GLY A 95 2.02 15.35 5.60
C GLY A 95 2.75 15.44 6.95
N GLY A 96 4.07 15.71 6.96
CA GLY A 96 4.88 15.71 8.20
C GLY A 96 5.00 17.06 8.94
N PHE A 97 4.54 18.18 8.38
CA PHE A 97 4.71 19.48 9.03
C PHE A 97 3.38 20.10 9.51
N SER A 98 2.79 19.48 10.51
CA SER A 98 1.97 20.19 11.47
C SER A 98 2.90 20.73 12.56
N GLY A 99 3.34 21.96 12.37
CA GLY A 99 4.11 22.72 13.38
C GLY A 99 3.23 23.06 14.59
N GLY A 100 2.88 22.04 15.38
CA GLY A 100 2.36 22.18 16.71
C GLY A 100 3.52 22.01 17.69
N ARG A 101 3.65 22.93 18.65
CA ARG A 101 4.45 22.81 19.85
C ARG A 101 4.57 21.34 20.23
N ARG A 102 5.78 20.82 20.44
CA ARG A 102 6.02 19.56 21.17
C ARG A 102 5.40 19.70 22.57
N ARG A 103 4.09 19.64 22.67
CA ARG A 103 3.43 19.04 23.83
C ARG A 103 4.01 17.63 23.86
N GLY A 104 4.62 17.26 24.96
CA GLY A 104 5.23 15.95 25.13
C GLY A 104 4.27 14.92 24.54
N ARG A 105 4.72 14.25 23.48
CA ARG A 105 3.94 13.20 22.82
C ARG A 105 3.72 12.19 23.92
N GLU A 106 2.52 12.13 24.47
CA GLU A 106 2.13 11.11 25.43
C GLU A 106 2.61 9.81 24.84
N ARG A 107 3.47 9.12 25.58
CA ARG A 107 4.10 7.90 25.09
C ARG A 107 3.01 6.83 25.08
N LYS A 108 2.39 6.62 23.93
CA LYS A 108 1.44 5.52 23.69
C LYS A 108 2.17 4.19 23.57
N GLY A 109 1.53 3.14 24.06
CA GLY A 109 1.90 1.77 23.81
C GLY A 109 1.82 1.42 22.31
N LYS A 110 2.24 0.22 21.96
CA LYS A 110 2.21 -0.24 20.56
C LYS A 110 0.78 -0.49 20.12
N ASP A 111 0.46 -0.07 18.91
CA ASP A 111 -0.81 -0.40 18.27
C ASP A 111 -0.82 -1.88 17.85
N VAL A 112 -1.96 -2.53 18.02
CA VAL A 112 -2.20 -3.92 17.62
C VAL A 112 -3.01 -3.91 16.33
N ILE A 113 -2.48 -4.54 15.28
CA ILE A 113 -3.17 -4.66 14.00
C ILE A 113 -3.72 -6.07 13.88
N HIS A 114 -5.00 -6.18 13.54
CA HIS A 114 -5.69 -7.44 13.31
C HIS A 114 -6.42 -7.41 11.96
N GLN A 115 -6.25 -8.45 11.14
CA GLN A 115 -7.01 -8.62 9.90
C GLN A 115 -8.32 -9.35 10.20
N LEU A 116 -9.42 -8.80 9.68
CA LEU A 116 -10.76 -9.39 9.75
C LEU A 116 -11.22 -9.72 8.34
N SER A 117 -11.27 -11.01 8.02
CA SER A 117 -11.80 -11.48 6.74
C SER A 117 -13.32 -11.33 6.72
N VAL A 118 -13.83 -10.63 5.71
CA VAL A 118 -15.25 -10.34 5.47
C VAL A 118 -15.65 -10.81 4.08
N THR A 119 -16.91 -11.23 3.92
CA THR A 119 -17.46 -11.58 2.61
C THR A 119 -18.05 -10.35 1.93
N LEU A 120 -18.19 -10.42 0.60
CA LEU A 120 -18.82 -9.35 -0.17
C LEU A 120 -20.27 -9.10 0.26
N ASP A 121 -21.02 -10.17 0.64
CA ASP A 121 -22.37 -10.06 1.19
C ASP A 121 -22.40 -9.24 2.48
N GLU A 122 -21.43 -9.45 3.37
CA GLU A 122 -21.33 -8.71 4.62
C GLU A 122 -21.02 -7.23 4.40
N LEU A 123 -20.18 -6.91 3.42
CA LEU A 123 -19.92 -5.54 3.01
C LEU A 123 -21.13 -4.86 2.33
N TYR A 124 -22.00 -5.67 1.71
CA TYR A 124 -23.21 -5.17 1.09
C TYR A 124 -24.34 -4.93 2.10
N LYS A 125 -24.64 -5.96 2.92
CA LYS A 125 -25.74 -5.94 3.91
C LYS A 125 -25.38 -5.18 5.18
N GLY A 126 -24.08 -5.05 5.49
CA GLY A 126 -23.58 -4.70 6.80
C GLY A 126 -23.63 -5.89 7.76
N ALA A 127 -22.68 -6.01 8.65
CA ALA A 127 -22.59 -7.10 9.60
C ALA A 127 -21.99 -6.67 10.94
N VAL A 128 -22.32 -7.40 11.99
CA VAL A 128 -21.67 -7.27 13.30
C VAL A 128 -20.90 -8.55 13.59
N ARG A 129 -19.58 -8.43 13.68
CA ARG A 129 -18.69 -9.54 13.96
C ARG A 129 -18.15 -9.49 15.39
N LYS A 130 -18.18 -10.62 16.09
CA LYS A 130 -17.59 -10.76 17.43
C LYS A 130 -16.17 -11.30 17.28
N LEU A 131 -15.20 -10.49 17.67
CA LEU A 131 -13.80 -10.82 17.57
C LEU A 131 -13.24 -11.03 18.99
N ALA A 132 -12.72 -12.23 19.24
CA ALA A 132 -12.06 -12.57 20.50
C ALA A 132 -10.56 -12.32 20.37
N LEU A 133 -10.06 -11.30 21.04
CA LEU A 133 -8.67 -10.90 21.02
C LEU A 133 -7.99 -11.18 22.35
N GLN A 134 -6.69 -11.45 22.27
CA GLN A 134 -5.83 -11.52 23.44
C GLN A 134 -4.98 -10.24 23.47
N LYS A 135 -5.10 -9.47 24.55
CA LYS A 135 -4.30 -8.27 24.76
C LYS A 135 -3.53 -8.36 26.08
N ASN A 136 -2.43 -7.66 26.15
CA ASN A 136 -1.67 -7.50 27.36
C ASN A 136 -2.27 -6.35 28.16
N VAL A 137 -2.70 -6.61 29.38
CA VAL A 137 -3.22 -5.61 30.31
C VAL A 137 -2.30 -5.49 31.52
N ILE A 138 -2.26 -4.32 32.13
CA ILE A 138 -1.48 -4.09 33.33
C ILE A 138 -2.01 -5.01 34.44
N CYS A 139 -1.11 -5.70 35.10
CA CYS A 139 -1.47 -6.62 36.18
C CYS A 139 -2.08 -5.85 37.35
N GLU A 140 -3.38 -6.05 37.65
CA GLU A 140 -4.10 -5.37 38.72
C GLU A 140 -3.44 -5.61 40.09
N LYS A 141 -2.92 -6.82 40.37
CA LYS A 141 -2.35 -7.18 41.65
C LYS A 141 -1.08 -6.39 42.00
N CYS A 142 -0.26 -6.04 41.03
CA CYS A 142 0.97 -5.28 41.25
C CYS A 142 0.94 -3.89 40.62
N GLU A 143 -0.16 -3.52 39.97
CA GLU A 143 -0.33 -2.21 39.31
C GLU A 143 0.85 -1.88 38.33
N GLY A 144 1.31 -2.88 37.60
CA GLY A 144 2.41 -2.69 36.66
C GLY A 144 3.81 -2.71 37.27
N ARG A 145 3.95 -2.88 38.59
CA ARG A 145 5.27 -2.90 39.27
C ARG A 145 6.03 -4.19 39.06
N GLY A 146 5.37 -5.30 38.85
CA GLY A 146 5.97 -6.63 38.68
C GLY A 146 6.31 -7.35 40.02
N GLY A 147 6.30 -6.64 41.16
CA GLY A 147 6.62 -7.16 42.46
C GLY A 147 5.95 -6.38 43.58
N LYS A 148 6.34 -6.65 44.83
CA LYS A 148 5.93 -5.88 46.01
C LYS A 148 6.44 -4.42 45.91
N LYS A 149 5.76 -3.50 46.62
CA LYS A 149 6.23 -2.10 46.69
C LYS A 149 7.66 -2.03 47.24
N GLY A 150 8.58 -1.39 46.52
CA GLY A 150 9.99 -1.24 46.87
C GLY A 150 10.91 -2.42 46.55
N ALA A 151 10.40 -3.51 45.98
CA ALA A 151 11.20 -4.68 45.62
C ALA A 151 11.83 -4.57 44.20
N VAL A 152 11.45 -3.56 43.44
CA VAL A 152 11.99 -3.29 42.11
C VAL A 152 13.28 -2.47 42.25
N GLN A 153 14.40 -3.01 41.81
CA GLN A 153 15.70 -2.37 41.84
C GLN A 153 16.22 -2.15 40.43
N VAL A 154 16.94 -1.04 40.23
CA VAL A 154 17.64 -0.82 38.97
C VAL A 154 18.70 -1.90 38.79
N CYS A 155 18.79 -2.50 37.62
CA CYS A 155 19.76 -3.57 37.37
C CYS A 155 21.18 -3.08 37.64
N PRO A 156 21.92 -3.71 38.58
CA PRO A 156 23.26 -3.29 38.95
C PRO A 156 24.26 -3.44 37.79
N THR A 157 24.07 -4.42 36.98
CA THR A 157 25.00 -4.79 35.89
C THR A 157 24.96 -3.80 34.74
N CYS A 158 23.76 -3.39 34.28
CA CYS A 158 23.59 -2.41 33.20
C CYS A 158 23.27 -0.99 33.70
N ARG A 159 23.10 -0.80 35.00
CA ARG A 159 22.72 0.49 35.61
C ARG A 159 21.51 1.15 34.96
N GLY A 160 20.51 0.32 34.57
CA GLY A 160 19.27 0.82 33.98
C GLY A 160 19.34 1.05 32.46
N THR A 161 20.44 0.77 31.77
CA THR A 161 20.52 0.92 30.31
C THR A 161 19.85 -0.23 29.55
N GLY A 162 19.77 -1.43 30.16
CA GLY A 162 19.23 -2.64 29.53
C GLY A 162 20.19 -3.34 28.58
N MET A 163 21.34 -2.72 28.29
CA MET A 163 22.37 -3.24 27.38
C MET A 163 23.72 -3.31 28.07
N GLN A 164 24.57 -4.22 27.60
CA GLN A 164 25.96 -4.35 28.00
C GLN A 164 26.85 -4.25 26.78
N VAL A 165 27.99 -3.61 26.93
CA VAL A 165 29.04 -3.57 25.92
C VAL A 165 29.98 -4.72 26.17
N GLN A 166 30.01 -5.69 25.27
CA GLN A 166 31.01 -6.77 25.27
C GLN A 166 32.13 -6.37 24.31
N ILE A 167 33.34 -6.47 24.82
CA ILE A 167 34.55 -6.25 24.03
C ILE A 167 35.01 -7.62 23.53
N GLN A 168 34.94 -7.83 22.23
CA GLN A 168 35.40 -9.05 21.59
C GLN A 168 36.68 -8.76 20.80
N GLN A 169 37.70 -9.51 21.10
CA GLN A 169 39.00 -9.43 20.40
C GLN A 169 38.95 -10.35 19.18
N LEU A 170 38.95 -9.81 17.98
CA LEU A 170 38.90 -10.52 16.71
C LEU A 170 40.27 -10.93 16.18
N GLY A 171 41.34 -10.36 16.74
CA GLY A 171 42.73 -10.64 16.34
C GLY A 171 43.74 -9.76 17.09
N PRO A 172 45.06 -9.97 16.85
CA PRO A 172 46.09 -9.11 17.48
C PRO A 172 45.91 -7.65 17.07
N GLY A 173 45.42 -6.81 18.02
CA GLY A 173 45.21 -5.39 17.81
C GLY A 173 43.82 -4.99 17.30
N MET A 174 42.91 -5.93 16.96
CA MET A 174 41.53 -5.64 16.56
C MET A 174 40.58 -5.91 17.72
N ILE A 175 39.97 -4.83 18.25
CA ILE A 175 38.97 -4.89 19.32
C ILE A 175 37.63 -4.40 18.73
N GLN A 176 36.60 -5.22 18.83
CA GLN A 176 35.23 -4.86 18.45
C GLN A 176 34.38 -4.72 19.70
N GLN A 177 33.68 -3.61 19.82
CA GLN A 177 32.67 -3.38 20.85
C GLN A 177 31.30 -3.78 20.31
N ILE A 178 30.70 -4.80 20.90
CA ILE A 178 29.35 -5.28 20.54
C ILE A 178 28.41 -4.93 21.68
N GLN A 179 27.31 -4.24 21.36
CA GLN A 179 26.24 -3.99 22.32
C GLN A 179 25.30 -5.20 22.34
N THR A 180 25.24 -5.88 23.49
CA THR A 180 24.36 -7.03 23.72
C THR A 180 23.33 -6.71 24.78
N VAL A 181 22.19 -7.41 24.73
CA VAL A 181 21.19 -7.29 25.79
C VAL A 181 21.76 -7.73 27.13
N CYS A 182 21.52 -6.99 28.19
CA CYS A 182 22.01 -7.33 29.53
C CYS A 182 21.50 -8.71 29.95
N GLY A 183 22.43 -9.62 30.26
CA GLY A 183 22.09 -11.01 30.62
C GLY A 183 21.31 -11.14 31.93
N GLU A 184 21.45 -10.20 32.85
CA GLU A 184 20.80 -10.24 34.16
C GLU A 184 19.36 -9.70 34.07
N CYS A 185 19.14 -8.51 33.53
CA CYS A 185 17.79 -7.93 33.41
C CYS A 185 17.08 -8.27 32.09
N ARG A 186 17.76 -8.92 31.16
CA ARG A 186 17.24 -9.28 29.82
C ARG A 186 16.56 -8.10 29.10
N GLY A 187 17.17 -6.93 29.19
CA GLY A 187 16.65 -5.71 28.57
C GLY A 187 15.60 -4.96 29.39
N GLN A 188 15.11 -5.52 30.51
CA GLN A 188 14.06 -4.90 31.33
C GLN A 188 14.55 -3.72 32.18
N ARG A 189 15.86 -3.47 32.25
CA ARG A 189 16.52 -2.38 33.00
C ARG A 189 16.41 -2.51 34.53
N GLU A 190 15.51 -3.32 35.03
CA GLU A 190 15.18 -3.53 36.44
C GLU A 190 15.29 -5.03 36.77
N VAL A 191 15.56 -5.32 38.02
CA VAL A 191 15.61 -6.68 38.58
C VAL A 191 14.73 -6.76 39.81
N ILE A 192 14.02 -7.88 39.93
CA ILE A 192 13.14 -8.17 41.08
C ILE A 192 13.55 -9.50 41.68
N ASP A 193 13.77 -9.52 42.98
CA ASP A 193 14.10 -10.75 43.68
C ASP A 193 12.99 -11.81 43.45
N PRO A 194 13.34 -13.09 43.20
CA PRO A 194 12.37 -14.14 42.97
C PRO A 194 11.31 -14.27 44.07
N LYS A 195 11.67 -13.98 45.32
CA LYS A 195 10.80 -14.06 46.49
C LYS A 195 9.71 -12.93 46.54
N ASP A 196 10.02 -11.78 45.91
CA ASP A 196 9.16 -10.59 45.94
C ASP A 196 8.43 -10.36 44.62
N ARG A 197 8.61 -11.27 43.65
CA ARG A 197 7.87 -11.22 42.36
C ARG A 197 6.37 -11.39 42.54
N CYS A 198 5.59 -10.67 41.79
CA CYS A 198 4.17 -10.84 41.73
C CYS A 198 3.79 -12.26 41.28
N LYS A 199 3.02 -12.98 42.06
CA LYS A 199 2.61 -14.37 41.74
C LYS A 199 1.70 -14.47 40.52
N VAL A 200 1.02 -13.40 40.11
CA VAL A 200 0.09 -13.37 38.97
C VAL A 200 0.88 -13.15 37.67
N CYS A 201 1.61 -12.05 37.56
CA CYS A 201 2.38 -11.73 36.34
C CYS A 201 3.83 -12.26 36.34
N GLN A 202 4.29 -12.89 37.43
CA GLN A 202 5.64 -13.45 37.57
C GLN A 202 6.77 -12.45 37.23
N GLY A 203 6.55 -11.18 37.53
CA GLY A 203 7.50 -10.11 37.21
C GLY A 203 7.36 -9.48 35.84
N ARG A 204 6.43 -9.95 35.00
CA ARG A 204 6.23 -9.42 33.64
C ARG A 204 5.52 -8.06 33.60
N LYS A 205 4.97 -7.62 34.72
CA LYS A 205 4.19 -6.35 34.85
C LYS A 205 2.82 -6.40 34.18
N THR A 206 2.65 -7.19 33.10
CA THR A 206 1.40 -7.35 32.34
C THR A 206 0.90 -8.79 32.37
N VAL A 207 -0.39 -8.98 32.13
CA VAL A 207 -1.09 -10.28 32.06
C VAL A 207 -1.87 -10.31 30.74
N ARG A 208 -1.95 -11.50 30.12
CA ARG A 208 -2.80 -11.69 28.94
C ARG A 208 -4.25 -11.83 29.34
N GLU A 209 -5.09 -11.00 28.76
CA GLU A 209 -6.55 -11.01 28.93
C GLU A 209 -7.22 -11.30 27.58
N ARG A 210 -8.29 -12.10 27.61
CA ARG A 210 -9.13 -12.33 26.43
C ARG A 210 -10.32 -11.40 26.50
N LYS A 211 -10.42 -10.48 25.52
CA LYS A 211 -11.56 -9.58 25.37
C LYS A 211 -12.32 -9.88 24.09
N ILE A 212 -13.63 -9.88 24.16
CA ILE A 212 -14.49 -9.99 22.98
C ILE A 212 -14.93 -8.58 22.61
N LEU A 213 -14.64 -8.16 21.37
CA LEU A 213 -15.04 -6.90 20.80
C LEU A 213 -16.08 -7.13 19.70
N GLU A 214 -17.09 -6.29 19.65
CA GLU A 214 -18.06 -6.24 18.57
C GLU A 214 -17.56 -5.26 17.52
N VAL A 215 -17.31 -5.77 16.32
CA VAL A 215 -16.84 -5.01 15.17
C VAL A 215 -18.01 -4.79 14.25
N HIS A 216 -18.38 -3.54 14.06
CA HIS A 216 -19.41 -3.16 13.12
C HIS A 216 -18.79 -2.96 11.73
N VAL A 217 -19.19 -3.80 10.80
CA VAL A 217 -18.85 -3.66 9.38
C VAL A 217 -20.00 -2.92 8.71
N ASP A 218 -19.79 -1.66 8.38
CA ASP A 218 -20.80 -0.82 7.73
C ASP A 218 -20.92 -1.17 6.24
N LYS A 219 -22.11 -0.89 5.70
CA LYS A 219 -22.40 -1.06 4.27
C LYS A 219 -21.46 -0.22 3.40
N GLY A 220 -20.91 -0.84 2.38
CA GLY A 220 -20.04 -0.16 1.42
C GLY A 220 -18.57 0.01 1.86
N MET A 221 -18.19 -0.48 3.04
CA MET A 221 -16.77 -0.50 3.44
C MET A 221 -15.95 -1.23 2.38
N THR A 222 -14.68 -0.81 2.21
CA THR A 222 -13.78 -1.32 1.19
C THR A 222 -12.71 -2.23 1.78
N ASP A 223 -12.11 -3.04 0.93
CA ASP A 223 -10.92 -3.81 1.28
C ASP A 223 -9.81 -2.90 1.81
N GLY A 224 -9.06 -3.39 2.80
CA GLY A 224 -8.01 -2.61 3.47
C GLY A 224 -8.51 -1.48 4.37
N GLN A 225 -9.82 -1.26 4.50
CA GLN A 225 -10.37 -0.21 5.37
C GLN A 225 -10.10 -0.53 6.83
N LYS A 226 -9.71 0.52 7.59
CA LYS A 226 -9.30 0.40 8.99
C LYS A 226 -10.41 0.85 9.91
N ILE A 227 -10.71 0.03 10.92
CA ILE A 227 -11.59 0.35 12.04
C ILE A 227 -10.71 0.46 13.28
N VAL A 228 -10.68 1.64 13.91
CA VAL A 228 -9.80 1.92 15.04
C VAL A 228 -10.59 1.92 16.34
N PHE A 229 -10.16 1.08 17.29
CA PHE A 229 -10.65 1.05 18.67
C PHE A 229 -9.59 1.69 19.56
N SER A 230 -9.84 2.93 19.97
CA SER A 230 -8.89 3.70 20.77
C SER A 230 -8.74 3.14 22.18
N GLY A 231 -7.48 2.95 22.61
CA GLY A 231 -7.16 2.44 23.94
C GLY A 231 -7.41 0.95 24.16
N GLU A 232 -7.78 0.19 23.12
CA GLU A 232 -8.03 -1.25 23.20
C GLU A 232 -6.81 -2.10 22.78
N GLY A 233 -5.68 -1.47 22.51
CA GLY A 233 -4.41 -2.15 22.23
C GLY A 233 -3.72 -2.66 23.50
N ASP A 234 -2.46 -3.02 23.34
CA ASP A 234 -1.63 -3.50 24.44
C ASP A 234 -1.33 -2.38 25.45
N GLN A 235 -1.39 -2.72 26.73
CA GLN A 235 -1.03 -1.84 27.83
C GLN A 235 0.41 -2.14 28.26
N GLU A 236 1.20 -1.08 28.40
CA GLU A 236 2.53 -1.13 29.00
C GLU A 236 2.58 -0.20 30.23
N PRO A 237 3.32 -0.56 31.29
CA PRO A 237 3.48 0.32 32.44
C PRO A 237 4.05 1.69 32.02
N GLU A 238 3.53 2.78 32.59
CA GLU A 238 3.94 4.17 32.33
C GLU A 238 3.60 4.71 30.93
N LEU A 239 2.88 3.92 30.10
CA LEU A 239 2.42 4.35 28.78
C LEU A 239 0.89 4.30 28.73
N GLU A 240 0.29 5.18 27.93
CA GLU A 240 -1.10 5.02 27.57
C GLU A 240 -1.29 3.77 26.71
N ALA A 241 -2.49 3.14 26.83
CA ALA A 241 -2.81 1.99 26.01
C ALA A 241 -2.72 2.34 24.51
N GLY A 242 -2.13 1.45 23.72
CA GLY A 242 -2.14 1.54 22.27
C GLY A 242 -3.56 1.40 21.70
N ASP A 243 -3.70 1.63 20.41
CA ASP A 243 -4.96 1.44 19.70
C ASP A 243 -5.01 0.04 19.07
N LEU A 244 -6.22 -0.52 18.98
CA LEU A 244 -6.45 -1.72 18.19
C LEU A 244 -6.99 -1.28 16.83
N ILE A 245 -6.28 -1.67 15.78
CA ILE A 245 -6.61 -1.36 14.39
C ILE A 245 -7.06 -2.65 13.71
N ILE A 246 -8.32 -2.72 13.33
CA ILE A 246 -8.86 -3.82 12.54
C ILE A 246 -8.84 -3.42 11.08
N VAL A 247 -8.17 -4.23 10.27
CA VAL A 247 -8.09 -4.06 8.81
C VAL A 247 -9.02 -5.08 8.18
N LEU A 248 -9.97 -4.61 7.39
CA LEU A 248 -10.87 -5.48 6.65
C LEU A 248 -10.12 -6.13 5.48
N ASP A 249 -10.37 -7.41 5.28
CA ASP A 249 -9.79 -8.24 4.21
C ASP A 249 -10.96 -8.89 3.45
N GLU A 250 -11.23 -8.41 2.23
CA GLU A 250 -12.36 -8.86 1.41
C GLU A 250 -12.05 -10.22 0.79
N LYS A 251 -12.87 -11.22 1.09
CA LYS A 251 -12.78 -12.54 0.44
C LYS A 251 -13.34 -12.49 -0.98
N GLU A 252 -12.69 -13.22 -1.88
CA GLU A 252 -13.21 -13.41 -3.22
C GLU A 252 -14.61 -14.05 -3.18
N HIS A 253 -15.53 -13.50 -4.00
CA HIS A 253 -16.87 -14.03 -4.15
C HIS A 253 -16.96 -14.85 -5.44
N GLU A 254 -17.73 -15.95 -5.41
CA GLU A 254 -17.81 -16.92 -6.53
C GLU A 254 -18.36 -16.32 -7.83
N ILE A 255 -19.31 -15.39 -7.72
CA ILE A 255 -20.08 -14.87 -8.84
C ILE A 255 -19.68 -13.42 -9.17
N PHE A 256 -19.54 -12.58 -8.15
CA PHE A 256 -19.32 -11.15 -8.29
C PHE A 256 -17.88 -10.76 -7.98
N LYS A 257 -17.36 -9.85 -8.77
CA LYS A 257 -16.08 -9.20 -8.49
C LYS A 257 -16.33 -7.71 -8.25
N ARG A 258 -15.87 -7.20 -7.13
CA ARG A 258 -15.99 -5.78 -6.81
C ARG A 258 -14.97 -4.94 -7.56
N SER A 259 -15.39 -3.80 -8.10
CA SER A 259 -14.56 -2.78 -8.73
C SER A 259 -14.98 -1.39 -8.21
N GLY A 260 -14.37 -0.95 -7.11
CA GLY A 260 -14.81 0.26 -6.42
C GLY A 260 -16.22 0.14 -5.84
N ASN A 261 -17.17 0.90 -6.38
CA ASN A 261 -18.59 0.82 -6.02
C ASN A 261 -19.39 -0.07 -6.98
N ASP A 262 -18.78 -0.52 -8.07
CA ASP A 262 -19.46 -1.35 -9.05
C ASP A 262 -19.23 -2.85 -8.78
N LEU A 263 -20.16 -3.66 -9.20
CA LEU A 263 -20.07 -5.11 -9.20
C LEU A 263 -19.87 -5.60 -10.64
N VAL A 264 -18.92 -6.46 -10.86
CA VAL A 264 -18.66 -7.08 -12.16
C VAL A 264 -19.09 -8.54 -12.11
N LEU A 265 -19.96 -8.93 -13.04
CA LEU A 265 -20.45 -10.29 -13.22
C LEU A 265 -20.05 -10.81 -14.62
N ARG A 266 -19.50 -12.02 -14.69
CA ARG A 266 -19.34 -12.73 -15.95
C ARG A 266 -20.49 -13.69 -16.15
N LEU A 267 -21.30 -13.43 -17.18
CA LEU A 267 -22.49 -14.21 -17.48
C LEU A 267 -22.27 -15.03 -18.74
N ASN A 268 -22.31 -16.36 -18.58
CA ASN A 268 -22.24 -17.28 -19.69
C ASN A 268 -23.61 -17.38 -20.35
N ILE A 269 -23.65 -17.21 -21.68
CA ILE A 269 -24.81 -17.34 -22.52
C ILE A 269 -24.49 -18.29 -23.69
N GLU A 270 -25.49 -19.03 -24.14
CA GLU A 270 -25.37 -19.88 -25.32
C GLU A 270 -25.45 -19.04 -26.62
N LEU A 271 -24.89 -19.55 -27.70
CA LEU A 271 -24.92 -18.87 -29.00
C LEU A 271 -26.34 -18.51 -29.45
N VAL A 272 -27.31 -19.41 -29.22
CA VAL A 272 -28.71 -19.18 -29.55
C VAL A 272 -29.27 -17.99 -28.74
N GLU A 273 -28.96 -17.94 -27.45
CA GLU A 273 -29.35 -16.81 -26.58
C GLU A 273 -28.74 -15.50 -27.06
N SER A 274 -27.47 -15.53 -27.46
CA SER A 274 -26.76 -14.38 -28.02
C SER A 274 -27.40 -13.79 -29.27
N LEU A 275 -27.97 -14.63 -30.13
CA LEU A 275 -28.55 -14.22 -31.41
C LEU A 275 -30.06 -13.92 -31.31
N CYS A 276 -30.81 -14.67 -30.52
CA CYS A 276 -32.25 -14.61 -30.47
C CYS A 276 -32.83 -13.84 -29.29
N GLY A 277 -31.96 -13.36 -28.39
CA GLY A 277 -32.37 -12.76 -27.13
C GLY A 277 -32.62 -13.82 -26.05
N PHE A 278 -32.67 -13.37 -24.79
CA PHE A 278 -32.81 -14.27 -23.65
C PHE A 278 -33.36 -13.57 -22.42
N GLN A 279 -33.78 -14.37 -21.46
CA GLN A 279 -34.07 -13.93 -20.08
C GLN A 279 -33.23 -14.76 -19.12
N LYS A 280 -32.51 -14.11 -18.22
CA LYS A 280 -31.75 -14.78 -17.16
C LYS A 280 -32.04 -14.16 -15.81
N VAL A 281 -32.17 -15.01 -14.81
CA VAL A 281 -32.32 -14.57 -13.41
C VAL A 281 -30.97 -14.54 -12.76
N ILE A 282 -30.68 -13.44 -12.10
CA ILE A 282 -29.46 -13.24 -11.32
C ILE A 282 -29.87 -12.97 -9.88
N ARG A 283 -29.31 -13.76 -8.97
CA ARG A 283 -29.48 -13.53 -7.54
C ARG A 283 -28.46 -12.49 -7.08
N THR A 284 -28.96 -11.39 -6.53
CA THR A 284 -28.16 -10.29 -6.02
C THR A 284 -27.62 -10.58 -4.62
N LEU A 285 -26.65 -9.77 -4.14
CA LEU A 285 -26.06 -9.91 -2.81
C LEU A 285 -27.05 -9.67 -1.64
N ASP A 286 -28.21 -9.05 -1.92
CA ASP A 286 -29.29 -8.86 -0.95
C ASP A 286 -30.40 -9.92 -1.03
N ASP A 287 -30.09 -11.06 -1.65
CA ASP A 287 -31.00 -12.21 -1.83
C ASP A 287 -32.26 -11.91 -2.66
N ARG A 288 -32.26 -10.82 -3.47
CA ARG A 288 -33.30 -10.56 -4.46
C ARG A 288 -32.94 -11.22 -5.80
N ASP A 289 -33.95 -11.67 -6.51
CA ASP A 289 -33.81 -12.16 -7.87
C ASP A 289 -34.12 -11.04 -8.86
N ILE A 290 -33.18 -10.66 -9.72
CA ILE A 290 -33.37 -9.72 -10.82
C ILE A 290 -33.39 -10.48 -12.13
N VAL A 291 -34.32 -10.12 -13.03
CA VAL A 291 -34.43 -10.71 -14.35
C VAL A 291 -33.83 -9.76 -15.38
N ILE A 292 -32.81 -10.24 -16.07
CA ILE A 292 -32.20 -9.51 -17.18
C ILE A 292 -32.84 -10.04 -18.47
N THR A 293 -33.38 -9.12 -19.27
CA THR A 293 -34.02 -9.41 -20.55
C THR A 293 -33.27 -8.71 -21.68
N VAL A 294 -32.85 -9.49 -22.65
CA VAL A 294 -32.38 -8.99 -23.96
C VAL A 294 -33.44 -9.34 -24.98
N MET A 295 -33.94 -8.32 -25.71
CA MET A 295 -35.05 -8.49 -26.61
C MET A 295 -34.66 -9.25 -27.87
N PRO A 296 -35.62 -10.06 -28.47
CA PRO A 296 -35.39 -10.66 -29.77
C PRO A 296 -35.03 -9.61 -30.82
N GLY A 297 -33.99 -9.90 -31.61
CA GLY A 297 -33.47 -8.99 -32.63
C GLY A 297 -32.29 -8.16 -32.16
N GLU A 298 -31.97 -8.13 -30.86
CA GLU A 298 -30.77 -7.57 -30.33
C GLU A 298 -29.69 -8.66 -30.16
N VAL A 299 -28.60 -8.53 -30.89
CA VAL A 299 -27.48 -9.49 -30.86
C VAL A 299 -26.46 -9.07 -29.81
N THR A 300 -26.18 -9.97 -28.87
CA THR A 300 -25.17 -9.76 -27.84
C THR A 300 -23.83 -10.39 -28.28
N LYS A 301 -22.77 -9.60 -28.37
CA LYS A 301 -21.44 -10.07 -28.81
C LYS A 301 -20.68 -10.74 -27.65
N HIS A 302 -19.77 -11.65 -28.01
CA HIS A 302 -18.82 -12.21 -27.03
C HIS A 302 -17.94 -11.09 -26.45
N GLY A 303 -17.84 -11.02 -25.14
CA GLY A 303 -17.10 -9.98 -24.44
C GLY A 303 -17.81 -8.63 -24.32
N GLU A 304 -19.05 -8.52 -24.85
CA GLU A 304 -19.84 -7.30 -24.70
C GLU A 304 -20.15 -7.03 -23.23
N VAL A 305 -20.14 -5.74 -22.86
CA VAL A 305 -20.39 -5.28 -21.50
C VAL A 305 -21.63 -4.41 -21.48
N LYS A 306 -22.59 -4.76 -20.65
CA LYS A 306 -23.78 -3.94 -20.35
C LYS A 306 -23.87 -3.70 -18.85
N CYS A 307 -24.59 -2.68 -18.42
CA CYS A 307 -24.75 -2.36 -17.01
C CYS A 307 -26.22 -2.25 -16.60
N VAL A 308 -26.45 -2.59 -15.34
CA VAL A 308 -27.73 -2.34 -14.65
C VAL A 308 -27.46 -1.27 -13.59
N LEU A 309 -28.20 -0.17 -13.67
CA LEU A 309 -28.03 0.95 -12.77
C LEU A 309 -28.54 0.62 -11.36
N ASN A 310 -27.89 1.15 -10.33
CA ASN A 310 -28.28 1.03 -8.91
C ASN A 310 -28.28 -0.41 -8.34
N GLU A 311 -27.65 -1.37 -9.02
CA GLU A 311 -27.51 -2.76 -8.54
C GLU A 311 -26.03 -3.11 -8.21
N GLY A 312 -25.17 -2.12 -8.04
CA GLY A 312 -23.79 -2.27 -7.53
C GLY A 312 -23.71 -2.22 -6.02
N MET A 313 -22.50 -2.05 -5.50
CA MET A 313 -22.24 -1.91 -4.06
C MET A 313 -22.79 -0.60 -3.51
N PRO A 314 -23.32 -0.60 -2.27
CA PRO A 314 -23.69 0.64 -1.59
C PRO A 314 -22.44 1.50 -1.34
N MET A 315 -22.62 2.83 -1.39
CA MET A 315 -21.54 3.75 -1.06
C MET A 315 -21.35 3.83 0.46
N TYR A 316 -20.10 3.77 0.90
CA TYR A 316 -19.79 3.96 2.33
C TYR A 316 -20.26 5.34 2.81
N LYS A 317 -20.93 5.39 3.95
CA LYS A 317 -21.60 6.57 4.53
C LYS A 317 -22.87 7.06 3.83
N ASN A 318 -23.15 6.63 2.60
CA ASN A 318 -24.39 6.92 1.88
C ASN A 318 -24.97 5.65 1.26
N PRO A 319 -25.50 4.70 2.04
CA PRO A 319 -25.91 3.39 1.56
C PRO A 319 -27.16 3.40 0.66
N PHE A 320 -27.82 4.54 0.52
CA PHE A 320 -28.95 4.71 -0.42
C PHE A 320 -28.49 4.85 -1.87
N GLU A 321 -27.27 5.33 -2.09
CA GLU A 321 -26.65 5.37 -3.39
C GLU A 321 -25.84 4.09 -3.60
N LYS A 322 -26.10 3.43 -4.73
CA LYS A 322 -25.40 2.21 -5.14
C LYS A 322 -24.70 2.46 -6.46
N GLY A 323 -23.61 1.75 -6.69
CA GLY A 323 -22.96 1.68 -7.99
C GLY A 323 -23.76 0.91 -9.02
N GLN A 324 -23.11 0.44 -10.07
CA GLN A 324 -23.70 -0.28 -11.18
C GLN A 324 -23.31 -1.75 -11.11
N LEU A 325 -24.21 -2.63 -11.61
CA LEU A 325 -23.87 -4.01 -11.91
C LEU A 325 -23.43 -4.08 -13.38
N ILE A 326 -22.17 -4.34 -13.58
CA ILE A 326 -21.52 -4.47 -14.89
C ILE A 326 -21.54 -5.95 -15.25
N ILE A 327 -22.16 -6.31 -16.39
CA ILE A 327 -22.29 -7.67 -16.86
C ILE A 327 -21.46 -7.83 -18.11
N GLN A 328 -20.47 -8.71 -18.06
CA GLN A 328 -19.67 -9.13 -19.20
C GLN A 328 -20.23 -10.45 -19.74
N PHE A 329 -20.70 -10.44 -20.98
CA PHE A 329 -21.27 -11.62 -21.62
C PHE A 329 -20.17 -12.49 -22.23
N ILE A 330 -20.19 -13.78 -21.89
CA ILE A 330 -19.31 -14.80 -22.46
C ILE A 330 -20.19 -15.73 -23.27
N VAL A 331 -20.08 -15.67 -24.59
CA VAL A 331 -20.87 -16.52 -25.49
C VAL A 331 -20.18 -17.86 -25.64
N ASN A 332 -20.90 -18.94 -25.30
CA ASN A 332 -20.46 -20.30 -25.49
C ASN A 332 -20.85 -20.76 -26.90
N PHE A 333 -19.86 -21.14 -27.68
CA PHE A 333 -20.04 -21.69 -28.98
C PHE A 333 -20.15 -23.24 -28.89
N PRO A 334 -21.02 -23.88 -29.66
CA PRO A 334 -21.06 -25.33 -29.72
C PRO A 334 -19.78 -25.86 -30.40
N ASN A 335 -19.27 -27.01 -29.95
CA ASN A 335 -18.06 -27.62 -30.50
C ASN A 335 -18.25 -28.10 -31.95
N SER A 336 -19.48 -28.48 -32.32
CA SER A 336 -19.84 -28.93 -33.67
C SER A 336 -21.29 -28.60 -34.00
N ILE A 337 -21.56 -28.40 -35.27
CA ILE A 337 -22.91 -28.17 -35.80
C ILE A 337 -23.23 -29.32 -36.75
N PRO A 338 -24.41 -29.99 -36.63
CA PRO A 338 -24.83 -31.03 -37.55
C PRO A 338 -24.88 -30.50 -39.00
N PRO A 339 -24.38 -31.23 -40.00
CA PRO A 339 -24.33 -30.76 -41.39
C PRO A 339 -25.70 -30.40 -41.96
N GLU A 340 -26.75 -31.06 -41.46
CA GLU A 340 -28.14 -30.85 -41.89
C GLU A 340 -28.68 -29.46 -41.55
N VAL A 341 -28.14 -28.82 -40.48
CA VAL A 341 -28.56 -27.51 -39.97
C VAL A 341 -27.82 -26.37 -40.66
N ILE A 342 -26.66 -26.65 -41.26
CA ILE A 342 -25.79 -25.61 -41.87
C ILE A 342 -26.54 -24.79 -42.94
N PRO A 343 -27.29 -25.37 -43.89
CA PRO A 343 -28.00 -24.60 -44.92
C PRO A 343 -29.05 -23.67 -44.34
N ALA A 344 -29.72 -24.09 -43.25
CA ALA A 344 -30.72 -23.28 -42.58
C ALA A 344 -30.06 -22.06 -41.89
N LEU A 345 -28.92 -22.26 -41.24
CA LEU A 345 -28.14 -21.18 -40.63
C LEU A 345 -27.61 -20.17 -41.66
N GLU A 346 -27.14 -20.64 -42.81
CA GLU A 346 -26.66 -19.78 -43.89
C GLU A 346 -27.78 -18.90 -44.48
N ASN A 347 -29.01 -19.42 -44.52
CA ASN A 347 -30.16 -18.65 -44.98
C ASN A 347 -30.62 -17.60 -43.96
N CYS A 348 -30.35 -17.81 -42.65
CA CYS A 348 -30.77 -16.89 -41.60
C CYS A 348 -29.70 -15.81 -41.30
N LEU A 349 -28.44 -16.06 -41.65
CA LEU A 349 -27.31 -15.16 -41.37
C LEU A 349 -26.90 -14.38 -42.62
N PRO A 350 -26.16 -13.26 -42.46
CA PRO A 350 -25.61 -12.55 -43.61
C PRO A 350 -24.74 -13.44 -44.51
N PRO A 351 -24.84 -13.29 -45.83
CA PRO A 351 -24.10 -14.13 -46.77
C PRO A 351 -22.59 -14.01 -46.55
N ARG A 352 -21.87 -15.09 -46.81
CA ARG A 352 -20.39 -15.10 -46.76
C ARG A 352 -19.82 -14.12 -47.79
N PRO A 353 -18.75 -13.38 -47.48
CA PRO A 353 -18.07 -12.57 -48.46
C PRO A 353 -17.48 -13.49 -49.56
N MET A 354 -17.63 -13.09 -50.82
CA MET A 354 -17.02 -13.83 -51.95
C MET A 354 -15.48 -13.67 -51.86
N VAL A 355 -14.80 -14.80 -51.85
CA VAL A 355 -13.33 -14.84 -51.81
C VAL A 355 -12.85 -15.29 -53.20
N GLU A 356 -12.05 -14.46 -53.87
CA GLU A 356 -11.36 -14.83 -55.10
C GLU A 356 -10.09 -15.62 -54.74
N ILE A 357 -10.07 -16.93 -55.08
CA ILE A 357 -8.93 -17.80 -54.81
C ILE A 357 -8.00 -17.68 -55.99
N PRO A 358 -6.73 -17.23 -55.83
CA PRO A 358 -5.74 -17.22 -56.92
C PRO A 358 -5.46 -18.64 -57.42
N GLU A 359 -5.20 -18.78 -58.71
CA GLU A 359 -4.93 -20.07 -59.34
C GLU A 359 -3.69 -20.82 -58.79
N LEU A 360 -2.80 -20.13 -58.14
CA LEU A 360 -1.56 -20.67 -57.53
C LEU A 360 -1.62 -20.70 -55.99
N ALA A 361 -2.80 -20.65 -55.39
CA ALA A 361 -2.96 -20.71 -53.95
C ALA A 361 -2.75 -22.15 -53.43
N GLU A 362 -1.91 -22.32 -52.43
CA GLU A 362 -1.68 -23.58 -51.74
C GLU A 362 -2.77 -23.78 -50.65
N GLU A 363 -3.37 -24.96 -50.63
CA GLU A 363 -4.32 -25.33 -49.59
C GLU A 363 -3.61 -25.79 -48.33
N CYS A 364 -3.86 -25.10 -47.23
CA CYS A 364 -3.34 -25.45 -45.90
C CYS A 364 -4.47 -25.84 -44.92
N HIS A 365 -4.24 -26.89 -44.18
CA HIS A 365 -5.19 -27.31 -43.13
C HIS A 365 -4.86 -26.63 -41.80
N LEU A 366 -5.88 -26.11 -41.15
CA LEU A 366 -5.76 -25.58 -39.77
C LEU A 366 -5.71 -26.75 -38.78
N ILE A 367 -4.72 -26.72 -37.91
CA ILE A 367 -4.55 -27.70 -36.83
C ILE A 367 -4.68 -26.92 -35.52
N GLU A 368 -5.28 -27.51 -34.50
CA GLU A 368 -5.34 -26.92 -33.17
C GLU A 368 -3.92 -26.70 -32.61
N LEU A 369 -3.69 -25.52 -32.11
CA LEU A 369 -2.41 -25.15 -31.50
C LEU A 369 -2.31 -25.81 -30.12
N ASP A 370 -1.41 -26.80 -29.98
CA ASP A 370 -1.11 -27.39 -28.69
C ASP A 370 -0.18 -26.43 -27.88
N PRO A 371 -0.67 -25.86 -26.75
CA PRO A 371 0.12 -24.92 -25.97
C PRO A 371 1.44 -25.53 -25.45
N GLU A 372 1.46 -26.83 -25.19
CA GLU A 372 2.64 -27.53 -24.71
C GLU A 372 3.71 -27.67 -25.80
N GLN A 373 3.27 -27.95 -27.04
CA GLN A 373 4.18 -28.03 -28.20
C GLN A 373 4.78 -26.66 -28.51
N GLU A 374 4.00 -25.60 -28.41
CA GLU A 374 4.49 -24.26 -28.63
C GLU A 374 5.49 -23.82 -27.53
N ALA A 375 5.21 -24.15 -26.28
CA ALA A 375 6.13 -23.90 -25.17
C ALA A 375 7.46 -24.68 -25.34
N ARG A 376 7.39 -25.93 -25.87
CA ARG A 376 8.58 -26.73 -26.21
C ARG A 376 9.35 -26.09 -27.38
N ARG A 377 8.66 -25.66 -28.43
CA ARG A 377 9.27 -24.96 -29.58
C ARG A 377 9.97 -23.68 -29.14
N ARG A 378 9.32 -22.86 -28.34
CA ARG A 378 9.92 -21.61 -27.81
C ARG A 378 11.17 -21.89 -26.97
N ARG A 379 11.15 -22.95 -26.14
CA ARG A 379 12.34 -23.38 -25.35
C ARG A 379 13.46 -23.88 -26.26
N GLN A 380 13.15 -24.64 -27.31
CA GLN A 380 14.15 -25.12 -28.26
C GLN A 380 14.76 -23.95 -29.06
N HIS A 381 13.96 -23.01 -29.56
CA HIS A 381 14.49 -21.82 -30.24
C HIS A 381 15.30 -20.91 -29.29
N ALA A 382 14.93 -20.81 -28.03
CA ALA A 382 15.76 -20.09 -27.06
C ALA A 382 17.09 -20.80 -26.78
N ALA A 383 17.11 -22.12 -26.76
CA ALA A 383 18.35 -22.90 -26.57
C ALA A 383 19.29 -22.80 -27.77
N THR A 384 18.76 -22.87 -29.02
CA THR A 384 19.57 -22.73 -30.24
C THR A 384 20.10 -21.30 -30.46
N ALA A 385 19.39 -20.27 -29.97
CA ALA A 385 19.87 -18.89 -30.03
C ALA A 385 21.09 -18.61 -29.12
N TYR A 386 21.31 -19.46 -28.10
CA TYR A 386 22.47 -19.35 -27.20
C TYR A 386 23.67 -20.13 -27.70
N ASP A 387 23.51 -21.11 -28.64
CA ASP A 387 24.61 -21.91 -29.18
C ASP A 387 25.31 -21.25 -30.37
N GLU A 388 24.71 -20.25 -31.04
CA GLU A 388 25.31 -19.55 -32.17
C GLU A 388 26.35 -18.46 -31.81
N ASP A 389 26.40 -18.04 -30.50
CA ASP A 389 27.34 -17.01 -30.05
C ASP A 389 28.69 -17.56 -29.49
N ASP A 390 28.88 -18.92 -29.43
CA ASP A 390 30.08 -19.52 -28.83
C ASP A 390 31.18 -19.90 -29.86
N ASP A 391 31.02 -19.62 -31.18
CA ASP A 391 32.01 -19.90 -32.21
C ASP A 391 32.89 -18.68 -32.54
N HIS A 392 33.45 -18.01 -31.54
CA HIS A 392 34.62 -17.13 -31.71
C HIS A 392 35.85 -17.77 -31.05
N PRO A 393 36.84 -18.23 -31.88
CA PRO A 393 38.09 -18.74 -31.34
C PRO A 393 38.99 -17.58 -30.89
N GLY A 394 39.18 -17.46 -29.58
CA GLY A 394 40.31 -16.73 -29.02
C GLY A 394 40.05 -15.62 -28.05
N VAL A 395 39.70 -15.96 -26.79
CA VAL A 395 40.13 -15.13 -25.63
C VAL A 395 40.55 -16.05 -24.50
N ASN A 396 41.83 -15.98 -24.14
CA ASN A 396 42.47 -16.67 -23.04
C ASN A 396 41.73 -16.38 -21.72
N ARG A 397 41.18 -17.43 -21.07
CA ARG A 397 40.73 -17.38 -19.70
C ARG A 397 41.92 -17.24 -18.75
N VAL A 398 42.05 -16.09 -18.13
CA VAL A 398 42.91 -15.91 -16.95
C VAL A 398 42.14 -16.48 -15.74
N GLN A 399 42.63 -17.61 -15.23
CA GLN A 399 42.19 -18.17 -13.94
C GLN A 399 42.77 -17.30 -12.81
N CYS A 400 41.93 -16.60 -12.06
CA CYS A 400 42.28 -16.07 -10.76
C CYS A 400 42.18 -17.22 -9.74
N ALA A 401 43.30 -17.71 -9.29
CA ALA A 401 43.40 -18.58 -8.13
C ALA A 401 43.28 -17.70 -6.87
N THR A 402 42.24 -17.93 -6.07
CA THR A 402 42.16 -17.41 -4.69
C THR A 402 42.82 -18.44 -3.79
N GLY A 403 43.94 -18.01 -3.14
CA GLY A 403 44.51 -18.62 -1.94
C GLY A 403 43.88 -17.96 -0.69
#